data_b56d503e245a0da9c79e3f20257cdcfb
#
_entry.id   b56d503e245a0da9c79e3f20257cdcfb
#
_cell.length_a   1.000
_cell.length_b   1.000
_cell.length_c   1.000
_cell.angle_alpha   90.00
_cell.angle_beta   90.00
_cell.angle_gamma   90.00
#
_symmetry.space_group_name_H-M   'P 1'
#
loop_
_entity.id
_entity.type
_entity.pdbx_description
1 polymer ?
#
loop_
_entity_poly.entity_id
_entity_poly.type
_entity_poly.pdbx_seq_one_letter_code
_entity_poly.pdbx_strand_id
1 'polypeptide(L)'
;AGLDSEQQAKITEIQNSGQAIEDAMTGAGVRSQTIKAQLIYMSYFDEVQNFYAESYADLFATAQNDSDLISAINSTYGLDIDYDEFIRTYTFVMNSTINAFMFSDTSTKNCADLAAWADNAYISGWGYMNGFMGERNETDRIRYADNAGLVLGYLNYSPTDKEFDSAYSTLVYTEQGGLDTMPEVAGVGLFDGSKHGIYIGNNEMIYSSESLGYVTKENVSNGSWTSWCTYDGVTYPQEVTDAIQSVNEDSSSEN
;
A
#
# COMPACT_ATOMS: atom_id res chain seq x y z
N ALA A 1 -24.09 -19.89 4.08
CA ALA A 1 -24.67 -19.52 5.37
C ALA A 1 -23.92 -18.27 5.85
N GLY A 2 -24.65 -17.25 6.33
CA GLY A 2 -24.01 -16.07 6.92
C GLY A 2 -23.37 -16.40 8.27
N LEU A 3 -22.45 -15.55 8.70
CA LEU A 3 -21.84 -15.63 10.02
C LEU A 3 -22.92 -15.47 11.10
N ASP A 4 -22.82 -16.24 12.17
CA ASP A 4 -23.70 -16.09 13.32
C ASP A 4 -23.30 -14.86 14.17
N SER A 5 -24.11 -14.51 15.15
CA SER A 5 -23.90 -13.31 15.97
C SER A 5 -22.62 -13.37 16.83
N GLU A 6 -22.20 -14.58 17.22
CA GLU A 6 -20.97 -14.78 18.00
C GLU A 6 -19.73 -14.59 17.11
N GLN A 7 -19.75 -15.15 15.91
CA GLN A 7 -18.71 -14.95 14.91
C GLN A 7 -18.58 -13.47 14.50
N GLN A 8 -19.72 -12.78 14.32
CA GLN A 8 -19.74 -11.35 14.02
C GLN A 8 -19.14 -10.50 15.15
N ALA A 9 -19.45 -10.86 16.40
CA ALA A 9 -18.89 -10.18 17.57
C ALA A 9 -17.37 -10.36 17.66
N LYS A 10 -16.86 -11.56 17.39
CA LYS A 10 -15.42 -11.86 17.35
C LYS A 10 -14.69 -11.08 16.26
N ILE A 11 -15.26 -10.98 15.08
CA ILE A 11 -14.69 -10.18 13.99
C ILE A 11 -14.60 -8.69 14.40
N THR A 12 -15.64 -8.18 15.01
CA THR A 12 -15.67 -6.80 15.52
C THR A 12 -14.60 -6.60 16.60
N GLU A 13 -14.43 -7.54 17.48
CA GLU A 13 -13.38 -7.52 18.52
C GLU A 13 -11.98 -7.54 17.91
N ILE A 14 -11.71 -8.40 16.92
CA ILE A 14 -10.46 -8.44 16.17
C ILE A 14 -10.19 -7.10 15.47
N GLN A 15 -11.20 -6.52 14.84
CA GLN A 15 -11.09 -5.21 14.20
C GLN A 15 -10.78 -4.09 15.20
N ASN A 16 -11.42 -4.10 16.36
CA ASN A 16 -11.21 -3.10 17.41
C ASN A 16 -9.85 -3.23 18.10
N SER A 17 -9.31 -4.44 18.21
CA SER A 17 -7.96 -4.67 18.74
C SER A 17 -6.84 -4.43 17.70
N GLY A 18 -7.22 -4.14 16.46
CA GLY A 18 -6.29 -3.94 15.36
C GLY A 18 -5.20 -2.91 15.64
N GLN A 19 -5.50 -1.84 16.34
CA GLN A 19 -4.50 -0.82 16.69
C GLN A 19 -3.47 -1.36 17.69
N ALA A 20 -3.89 -2.06 18.72
CA ALA A 20 -2.96 -2.64 19.70
C ALA A 20 -2.05 -3.71 19.06
N ILE A 21 -2.60 -4.48 18.13
CA ILE A 21 -1.84 -5.45 17.34
C ILE A 21 -0.82 -4.71 16.47
N GLU A 22 -1.22 -3.67 15.77
CA GLU A 22 -0.36 -2.86 14.92
C GLU A 22 0.81 -2.24 15.69
N ASP A 23 0.53 -1.68 16.86
CA ASP A 23 1.55 -1.10 17.74
C ASP A 23 2.56 -2.16 18.22
N ALA A 24 2.08 -3.33 18.64
CA ALA A 24 2.92 -4.44 19.06
C ALA A 24 3.80 -4.98 17.92
N MET A 25 3.25 -5.06 16.72
CA MET A 25 3.95 -5.53 15.52
C MET A 25 5.02 -4.54 15.06
N THR A 26 4.75 -3.26 15.14
CA THR A 26 5.73 -2.21 14.84
C THR A 26 6.91 -2.32 15.80
N GLY A 27 6.66 -2.55 17.08
CA GLY A 27 7.70 -2.79 18.09
C GLY A 27 8.53 -4.05 17.83
N ALA A 28 7.97 -5.07 17.23
CA ALA A 28 8.64 -6.32 16.85
C ALA A 28 9.36 -6.26 15.49
N GLY A 29 9.26 -5.16 14.75
CA GLY A 29 9.87 -5.01 13.42
C GLY A 29 9.21 -5.87 12.32
N VAL A 30 8.02 -6.36 12.57
CA VAL A 30 7.23 -7.18 11.63
C VAL A 30 6.34 -6.26 10.81
N ARG A 31 6.07 -6.59 9.56
CA ARG A 31 5.10 -5.87 8.75
C ARG A 31 3.70 -6.00 9.36
N SER A 32 3.27 -4.97 10.06
CA SER A 32 2.08 -4.98 10.90
C SER A 32 0.80 -5.38 10.16
N GLN A 33 0.64 -4.88 8.96
CA GLN A 33 -0.56 -5.14 8.15
C GLN A 33 -0.65 -6.59 7.65
N THR A 34 0.51 -7.23 7.47
CA THR A 34 0.64 -8.60 7.02
C THR A 34 -0.11 -9.55 7.91
N ILE A 35 0.28 -9.51 9.13
CA ILE A 35 -0.16 -10.45 10.14
C ILE A 35 -1.60 -10.17 10.55
N LYS A 36 -1.98 -8.90 10.61
CA LYS A 36 -3.36 -8.50 10.84
C LYS A 36 -4.30 -9.07 9.77
N ALA A 37 -3.93 -8.94 8.50
CA ALA A 37 -4.74 -9.50 7.42
C ALA A 37 -4.79 -11.02 7.46
N GLN A 38 -3.67 -11.67 7.74
CA GLN A 38 -3.59 -13.12 7.88
C GLN A 38 -4.51 -13.62 9.01
N LEU A 39 -4.47 -12.98 10.16
CA LEU A 39 -5.29 -13.36 11.30
C LEU A 39 -6.78 -13.11 11.06
N ILE A 40 -7.13 -12.01 10.40
CA ILE A 40 -8.51 -11.75 9.98
C ILE A 40 -8.96 -12.82 8.98
N TYR A 41 -8.12 -13.15 8.00
CA TYR A 41 -8.42 -14.18 7.02
C TYR A 41 -8.63 -15.54 7.69
N MET A 42 -7.71 -15.96 8.55
CA MET A 42 -7.78 -17.22 9.27
C MET A 42 -9.01 -17.29 10.19
N SER A 43 -9.46 -16.17 10.75
CA SER A 43 -10.66 -16.14 11.60
C SER A 43 -11.97 -16.36 10.82
N TYR A 44 -11.96 -16.27 9.50
CA TYR A 44 -13.11 -16.59 8.64
C TYR A 44 -13.22 -18.07 8.29
N PHE A 45 -12.18 -18.87 8.52
CA PHE A 45 -12.18 -20.30 8.21
C PHE A 45 -12.39 -21.13 9.47
N ASP A 46 -13.31 -22.11 9.40
CA ASP A 46 -13.71 -22.96 10.52
C ASP A 46 -12.53 -23.62 11.25
N GLU A 47 -11.46 -23.91 10.51
CA GLU A 47 -10.27 -24.58 11.02
C GLU A 47 -9.43 -23.69 11.94
N VAL A 48 -9.72 -22.39 11.94
CA VAL A 48 -8.91 -21.37 12.63
C VAL A 48 -9.76 -20.41 13.49
N GLN A 49 -11.01 -20.74 13.75
CA GLN A 49 -11.93 -19.95 14.59
C GLN A 49 -11.43 -19.73 16.03
N ASN A 50 -10.39 -20.44 16.42
CA ASN A 50 -9.80 -20.33 17.75
C ASN A 50 -8.78 -19.18 17.89
N PHE A 51 -8.55 -18.42 16.84
CA PHE A 51 -7.72 -17.21 16.91
C PHE A 51 -8.53 -16.07 17.54
N TYR A 52 -8.11 -15.64 18.71
CA TYR A 52 -8.73 -14.54 19.45
C TYR A 52 -7.79 -13.34 19.52
N ALA A 53 -8.36 -12.15 19.36
CA ALA A 53 -7.62 -10.89 19.33
C ALA A 53 -6.73 -10.68 20.57
N GLU A 54 -7.21 -11.04 21.74
CA GLU A 54 -6.51 -10.94 23.01
C GLU A 54 -5.24 -11.78 23.10
N SER A 55 -5.18 -12.92 22.39
CA SER A 55 -3.98 -13.76 22.35
C SER A 55 -2.93 -13.24 21.36
N TYR A 56 -3.33 -12.44 20.40
CA TYR A 56 -2.45 -11.97 19.35
C TYR A 56 -1.49 -10.88 19.82
N ALA A 57 -1.97 -9.98 20.66
CA ALA A 57 -1.14 -8.90 21.19
C ALA A 57 0.10 -9.44 21.93
N ASP A 58 -0.07 -10.50 22.70
CA ASP A 58 1.03 -11.13 23.43
C ASP A 58 2.02 -11.82 22.49
N LEU A 59 1.54 -12.50 21.46
CA LEU A 59 2.40 -13.14 20.46
C LEU A 59 3.23 -12.10 19.70
N PHE A 60 2.63 -11.01 19.30
CA PHE A 60 3.32 -9.95 18.57
C PHE A 60 4.29 -9.18 19.43
N ALA A 61 3.96 -8.94 20.69
CA ALA A 61 4.84 -8.23 21.63
C ALA A 61 6.16 -8.99 21.90
N THR A 62 6.17 -10.31 21.72
CA THR A 62 7.34 -11.16 21.96
C THR A 62 8.10 -11.54 20.69
N ALA A 63 7.48 -11.48 19.53
CA ALA A 63 8.12 -11.82 18.26
C ALA A 63 9.14 -10.75 17.84
N GLN A 64 10.33 -11.16 17.44
CA GLN A 64 11.40 -10.28 16.98
C GLN A 64 11.44 -10.15 15.44
N ASN A 65 10.83 -11.09 14.74
CA ASN A 65 10.78 -11.19 13.29
C ASN A 65 9.65 -12.13 12.84
N ASP A 66 9.41 -12.23 11.53
CA ASP A 66 8.37 -13.09 10.97
C ASP A 66 8.54 -14.57 11.33
N SER A 67 9.78 -15.06 11.40
CA SER A 67 10.07 -16.46 11.75
C SER A 67 9.68 -16.78 13.18
N ASP A 68 9.99 -15.88 14.12
CA ASP A 68 9.60 -16.03 15.52
C ASP A 68 8.09 -16.00 15.68
N LEU A 69 7.42 -15.13 14.91
CA LEU A 69 5.97 -15.02 14.92
C LEU A 69 5.30 -16.29 14.39
N ILE A 70 5.76 -16.82 13.26
CA ILE A 70 5.25 -18.08 12.69
C ILE A 70 5.44 -19.22 13.70
N SER A 71 6.61 -19.30 14.33
CA SER A 71 6.90 -20.29 15.36
C SER A 71 5.97 -20.16 16.56
N ALA A 72 5.69 -18.94 17.00
CA ALA A 72 4.78 -18.67 18.10
C ALA A 72 3.33 -19.03 17.74
N ILE A 73 2.87 -18.71 16.52
CA ILE A 73 1.55 -19.07 16.01
C ILE A 73 1.42 -20.59 15.94
N ASN A 74 2.38 -21.27 15.34
CA ASN A 74 2.38 -22.73 15.21
C ASN A 74 2.33 -23.41 16.58
N SER A 75 3.17 -22.95 17.51
CA SER A 75 3.23 -23.51 18.86
C SER A 75 1.94 -23.28 19.66
N THR A 76 1.35 -22.09 19.54
CA THR A 76 0.17 -21.72 20.33
C THR A 76 -1.10 -22.44 19.84
N TYR A 77 -1.23 -22.62 18.54
CA TYR A 77 -2.45 -23.11 17.91
C TYR A 77 -2.33 -24.51 17.30
N GLY A 78 -1.16 -25.15 17.44
CA GLY A 78 -0.94 -26.50 16.92
C GLY A 78 -0.95 -26.58 15.40
N LEU A 79 -0.51 -25.50 14.73
CA LEU A 79 -0.40 -25.41 13.28
C LEU A 79 1.02 -25.79 12.83
N ASP A 80 1.17 -26.06 11.55
CA ASP A 80 2.46 -26.36 10.91
C ASP A 80 2.62 -25.49 9.64
N ILE A 81 2.54 -24.18 9.84
CA ILE A 81 2.69 -23.18 8.78
C ILE A 81 4.16 -22.92 8.60
N ASP A 82 4.70 -23.12 7.40
CA ASP A 82 6.04 -22.68 7.05
C ASP A 82 6.06 -21.21 6.59
N TYR A 83 7.26 -20.65 6.46
CA TYR A 83 7.43 -19.26 6.05
C TYR A 83 6.84 -18.99 4.66
N ASP A 84 7.04 -19.90 3.71
CA ASP A 84 6.56 -19.74 2.34
C ASP A 84 5.03 -19.81 2.28
N GLU A 85 4.41 -20.69 3.05
CA GLU A 85 2.97 -20.80 3.18
C GLU A 85 2.39 -19.54 3.84
N PHE A 86 3.00 -19.07 4.92
CA PHE A 86 2.62 -17.83 5.59
C PHE A 86 2.67 -16.64 4.64
N ILE A 87 3.78 -16.45 3.93
CA ILE A 87 3.94 -15.35 2.98
C ILE A 87 2.96 -15.48 1.80
N ARG A 88 2.75 -16.66 1.26
CA ARG A 88 1.77 -16.87 0.17
C ARG A 88 0.35 -16.53 0.62
N THR A 89 -0.07 -17.03 1.77
CA THR A 89 -1.41 -16.78 2.29
C THR A 89 -1.60 -15.32 2.62
N TYR A 90 -0.61 -14.71 3.23
CA TYR A 90 -0.58 -13.30 3.51
C TYR A 90 -0.64 -12.44 2.25
N THR A 91 0.22 -12.71 1.29
CA THR A 91 0.23 -12.01 0.01
C THR A 91 -1.11 -12.16 -0.70
N PHE A 92 -1.71 -13.36 -0.65
CA PHE A 92 -3.04 -13.59 -1.20
C PHE A 92 -4.11 -12.73 -0.50
N VAL A 93 -4.14 -12.70 0.82
CA VAL A 93 -5.12 -11.92 1.58
C VAL A 93 -4.95 -10.43 1.32
N MET A 94 -3.73 -9.91 1.44
CA MET A 94 -3.45 -8.49 1.25
C MET A 94 -3.68 -8.06 -0.19
N ASN A 95 -3.23 -8.85 -1.16
CA ASN A 95 -3.44 -8.58 -2.58
C ASN A 95 -4.91 -8.67 -3.01
N SER A 96 -5.74 -9.42 -2.28
CA SER A 96 -7.17 -9.48 -2.59
C SER A 96 -7.95 -8.28 -2.06
N THR A 97 -7.33 -7.49 -1.17
CA THR A 97 -8.03 -6.44 -0.46
C THR A 97 -7.53 -5.07 -0.93
N ILE A 98 -8.31 -4.44 -1.81
CA ILE A 98 -8.25 -2.99 -2.01
C ILE A 98 -9.49 -2.45 -1.30
N ASN A 99 -9.29 -1.74 -0.20
CA ASN A 99 -10.40 -1.32 0.64
C ASN A 99 -10.80 0.12 0.33
N ALA A 100 -12.08 0.33 0.01
CA ALA A 100 -12.63 1.66 -0.22
C ALA A 100 -12.46 2.61 0.99
N PHE A 101 -12.36 2.07 2.21
CA PHE A 101 -12.13 2.88 3.41
C PHE A 101 -10.74 3.54 3.48
N MET A 102 -9.79 3.11 2.64
CA MET A 102 -8.49 3.78 2.51
C MET A 102 -8.59 5.13 1.80
N PHE A 103 -9.62 5.29 0.99
CA PHE A 103 -9.82 6.51 0.22
C PHE A 103 -10.60 7.53 1.05
N SER A 104 -10.08 8.75 1.11
CA SER A 104 -10.74 9.87 1.78
C SER A 104 -11.95 10.37 0.99
N ASP A 105 -11.89 10.24 -0.33
CA ASP A 105 -12.97 10.61 -1.25
C ASP A 105 -13.02 9.64 -2.43
N THR A 106 -14.11 8.90 -2.54
CA THR A 106 -14.33 7.95 -3.65
C THR A 106 -14.92 8.58 -4.91
N SER A 107 -15.30 9.85 -4.83
CA SER A 107 -15.92 10.58 -5.95
C SER A 107 -14.89 11.33 -6.82
N THR A 108 -13.70 11.57 -6.30
CA THR A 108 -12.60 12.25 -6.99
C THR A 108 -11.32 11.46 -6.92
N LYS A 109 -10.42 11.72 -7.86
CA LYS A 109 -9.04 11.25 -7.80
C LYS A 109 -8.20 12.38 -7.21
N ASN A 110 -7.63 12.16 -6.02
CA ASN A 110 -6.85 13.17 -5.31
C ASN A 110 -5.50 12.62 -4.84
N CYS A 111 -4.57 13.51 -4.56
CA CYS A 111 -3.19 13.13 -4.23
C CYS A 111 -3.09 12.36 -2.89
N ALA A 112 -3.90 12.69 -1.90
CA ALA A 112 -3.88 11.98 -0.61
C ALA A 112 -4.29 10.51 -0.78
N ASP A 113 -5.29 10.26 -1.58
CA ASP A 113 -5.75 8.91 -1.88
C ASP A 113 -4.78 8.17 -2.83
N LEU A 114 -4.06 8.89 -3.71
CA LEU A 114 -2.97 8.29 -4.49
C LEU A 114 -1.84 7.81 -3.57
N ALA A 115 -1.47 8.60 -2.56
CA ALA A 115 -0.48 8.17 -1.57
C ALA A 115 -0.97 6.94 -0.78
N ALA A 116 -2.23 6.93 -0.35
CA ALA A 116 -2.83 5.79 0.35
C ALA A 116 -2.88 4.53 -0.54
N TRP A 117 -3.14 4.68 -1.83
CA TRP A 117 -3.07 3.60 -2.81
C TRP A 117 -1.67 3.01 -2.91
N ALA A 118 -0.65 3.87 -3.04
CA ALA A 118 0.75 3.44 -3.11
C ALA A 118 1.17 2.71 -1.82
N ASP A 119 0.78 3.24 -0.66
CA ASP A 119 1.06 2.61 0.64
C ASP A 119 0.36 1.25 0.76
N ASN A 120 -0.88 1.14 0.31
CA ASN A 120 -1.57 -0.16 0.24
C ASN A 120 -0.84 -1.15 -0.68
N ALA A 121 -0.41 -0.72 -1.85
CA ALA A 121 0.32 -1.59 -2.77
C ALA A 121 1.63 -2.10 -2.16
N TYR A 122 2.37 -1.22 -1.48
CA TYR A 122 3.60 -1.58 -0.75
C TYR A 122 3.31 -2.55 0.40
N ILE A 123 2.38 -2.22 1.28
CA ILE A 123 2.03 -3.04 2.45
C ILE A 123 1.49 -4.40 2.00
N SER A 124 0.70 -4.42 0.94
CA SER A 124 0.12 -5.65 0.37
C SER A 124 1.12 -6.50 -0.41
N GLY A 125 2.35 -6.03 -0.61
CA GLY A 125 3.39 -6.77 -1.28
C GLY A 125 3.11 -7.01 -2.77
N TRP A 126 2.58 -6.00 -3.48
CA TRP A 126 2.37 -6.13 -4.92
C TRP A 126 3.68 -6.36 -5.66
N GLY A 127 3.65 -7.27 -6.63
CA GLY A 127 4.78 -7.53 -7.50
C GLY A 127 4.93 -6.51 -8.63
N TYR A 128 6.09 -6.54 -9.29
CA TYR A 128 6.30 -5.84 -10.57
C TYR A 128 5.97 -6.76 -11.73
N MET A 129 5.16 -6.29 -12.65
CA MET A 129 4.92 -6.95 -13.94
C MET A 129 4.57 -5.90 -14.98
N ASN A 130 5.31 -5.89 -16.09
CA ASN A 130 5.10 -4.93 -17.17
C ASN A 130 3.68 -5.01 -17.74
N GLY A 131 3.03 -3.86 -17.90
CA GLY A 131 1.66 -3.74 -18.41
C GLY A 131 0.56 -3.94 -17.37
N PHE A 132 0.91 -4.22 -16.11
CA PHE A 132 -0.06 -4.35 -15.02
C PHE A 132 -0.20 -3.03 -14.25
N MET A 133 -1.42 -2.74 -13.78
CA MET A 133 -1.76 -1.52 -13.04
C MET A 133 -2.46 -1.81 -11.69
N GLY A 134 -2.23 -2.98 -11.12
CA GLY A 134 -2.81 -3.40 -9.84
C GLY A 134 -3.82 -4.53 -9.98
N GLU A 135 -4.04 -5.02 -11.16
CA GLU A 135 -4.88 -6.19 -11.40
C GLU A 135 -4.22 -7.44 -10.79
N ARG A 136 -5.07 -8.40 -10.49
CA ARG A 136 -4.62 -9.69 -10.01
C ARG A 136 -4.23 -10.58 -11.17
N ASN A 137 -3.04 -11.14 -11.11
CA ASN A 137 -2.63 -12.17 -12.04
C ASN A 137 -3.48 -13.45 -11.81
N GLU A 138 -3.99 -14.04 -12.86
CA GLU A 138 -4.89 -15.19 -12.77
C GLU A 138 -4.20 -16.47 -12.29
N THR A 139 -2.89 -16.57 -12.52
CA THR A 139 -2.12 -17.78 -12.23
C THR A 139 -1.75 -17.90 -10.76
N ASP A 140 -1.16 -16.84 -10.18
CA ASP A 140 -0.64 -16.84 -8.81
C ASP A 140 -1.50 -16.04 -7.83
N ARG A 141 -2.50 -15.31 -8.37
CA ARG A 141 -3.44 -14.51 -7.60
C ARG A 141 -2.81 -13.29 -6.91
N ILE A 142 -1.58 -12.95 -7.24
CA ILE A 142 -0.88 -11.77 -6.73
C ILE A 142 -1.28 -10.55 -7.58
N ARG A 143 -1.33 -9.38 -6.99
CA ARG A 143 -1.47 -8.13 -7.72
C ARG A 143 -0.11 -7.63 -8.18
N TYR A 144 -0.08 -7.13 -9.40
CA TYR A 144 1.11 -6.59 -10.02
C TYR A 144 0.85 -5.19 -10.56
N ALA A 145 1.87 -4.38 -10.55
CA ALA A 145 1.88 -3.12 -11.26
C ALA A 145 3.26 -2.91 -11.88
N ASP A 146 3.35 -2.34 -13.07
CA ASP A 146 4.59 -1.75 -13.52
C ASP A 146 4.76 -0.34 -12.93
N ASN A 147 5.82 0.35 -13.30
CA ASN A 147 6.13 1.65 -12.73
C ASN A 147 5.03 2.70 -12.99
N ALA A 148 4.63 2.89 -14.24
CA ALA A 148 3.52 3.77 -14.60
C ALA A 148 2.17 3.21 -14.13
N GLY A 149 2.05 1.89 -14.17
CA GLY A 149 0.87 1.14 -13.77
C GLY A 149 0.48 1.35 -12.31
N LEU A 150 1.43 1.63 -11.44
CA LEU A 150 1.09 1.94 -10.04
C LEU A 150 0.22 3.20 -9.93
N VAL A 151 0.48 4.23 -10.71
CA VAL A 151 -0.34 5.46 -10.77
C VAL A 151 -1.60 5.24 -11.60
N LEU A 152 -1.47 4.62 -12.78
CA LEU A 152 -2.60 4.30 -13.65
C LEU A 152 -3.64 3.43 -12.94
N GLY A 153 -3.19 2.52 -12.11
CA GLY A 153 -4.06 1.69 -11.30
C GLY A 153 -4.97 2.51 -10.40
N TYR A 154 -4.42 3.49 -9.71
CA TYR A 154 -5.24 4.41 -8.92
C TYR A 154 -6.25 5.18 -9.76
N LEU A 155 -5.83 5.72 -10.90
CA LEU A 155 -6.70 6.48 -11.79
C LEU A 155 -7.85 5.64 -12.35
N ASN A 156 -7.61 4.38 -12.63
CA ASN A 156 -8.57 3.46 -13.25
C ASN A 156 -9.38 2.61 -12.26
N TYR A 157 -8.95 2.52 -10.99
CA TYR A 157 -9.68 1.71 -10.02
C TYR A 157 -10.96 2.39 -9.54
N SER A 158 -12.08 1.68 -9.64
CA SER A 158 -13.37 2.08 -9.06
C SER A 158 -13.54 1.48 -7.67
N PRO A 159 -13.52 2.27 -6.59
CA PRO A 159 -13.76 1.75 -5.24
C PRO A 159 -15.16 1.15 -5.06
N THR A 160 -16.13 1.64 -5.83
CA THR A 160 -17.52 1.18 -5.77
C THR A 160 -17.69 -0.18 -6.44
N ASP A 161 -17.17 -0.31 -7.65
CA ASP A 161 -17.35 -1.53 -8.47
C ASP A 161 -16.25 -2.55 -8.19
N LYS A 162 -15.13 -2.11 -7.56
CA LYS A 162 -13.92 -2.90 -7.27
C LYS A 162 -13.27 -3.48 -8.53
N GLU A 163 -13.38 -2.75 -9.61
CA GLU A 163 -12.86 -3.08 -10.93
C GLU A 163 -11.93 -1.98 -11.45
N PHE A 164 -11.14 -2.32 -12.45
CA PHE A 164 -10.29 -1.36 -13.15
C PHE A 164 -10.98 -0.96 -14.46
N ASP A 165 -11.19 0.35 -14.63
CA ASP A 165 -11.56 0.95 -15.90
C ASP A 165 -10.26 1.29 -16.66
N SER A 166 -10.25 1.12 -17.96
CA SER A 166 -9.12 1.48 -18.83
C SER A 166 -9.26 2.86 -19.45
N ALA A 167 -9.97 3.78 -18.81
CA ALA A 167 -10.14 5.17 -19.27
C ALA A 167 -8.79 5.89 -19.42
N TYR A 168 -7.85 5.61 -18.50
CA TYR A 168 -6.48 6.10 -18.58
C TYR A 168 -5.55 4.97 -19.03
N SER A 169 -5.22 4.95 -20.32
CA SER A 169 -4.35 3.93 -20.91
C SER A 169 -2.88 4.33 -20.95
N THR A 170 -2.59 5.61 -20.73
CA THR A 170 -1.24 6.19 -20.76
C THR A 170 -1.08 7.16 -19.59
N LEU A 171 0.01 7.04 -18.84
CA LEU A 171 0.33 7.98 -17.78
C LEU A 171 0.73 9.32 -18.40
N VAL A 172 -0.05 10.35 -18.10
CA VAL A 172 0.25 11.73 -18.45
C VAL A 172 0.66 12.47 -17.18
N TYR A 173 1.77 13.17 -17.26
CA TYR A 173 2.32 13.92 -16.15
C TYR A 173 2.94 15.23 -16.61
N THR A 174 3.10 16.16 -15.69
CA THR A 174 3.81 17.41 -15.91
C THR A 174 4.94 17.52 -14.89
N GLU A 175 6.17 17.55 -15.36
CA GLU A 175 7.33 17.83 -14.54
C GLU A 175 7.29 19.30 -14.11
N GLN A 176 7.47 19.57 -12.83
CA GLN A 176 7.24 20.88 -12.24
C GLN A 176 8.55 21.57 -11.84
N GLY A 177 9.51 20.84 -11.29
CA GLY A 177 10.78 21.41 -10.84
C GLY A 177 11.70 20.39 -10.18
N GLY A 178 12.84 20.87 -9.71
CA GLY A 178 13.78 20.06 -8.92
C GLY A 178 13.23 19.70 -7.55
N LEU A 179 13.86 18.73 -6.90
CA LEU A 179 13.42 18.26 -5.58
C LEU A 179 13.48 19.33 -4.48
N ASP A 180 14.32 20.33 -4.65
CA ASP A 180 14.46 21.49 -3.76
C ASP A 180 13.22 22.41 -3.74
N THR A 181 12.41 22.32 -4.79
CA THR A 181 11.15 23.08 -4.93
C THR A 181 9.91 22.23 -4.67
N MET A 182 10.08 20.95 -4.34
CA MET A 182 8.98 20.02 -4.12
C MET A 182 8.19 20.37 -2.85
N PRO A 183 6.86 20.49 -2.92
CA PRO A 183 6.05 20.68 -1.73
C PRO A 183 5.96 19.38 -0.92
N GLU A 184 5.92 19.51 0.40
CA GLU A 184 5.77 18.39 1.36
C GLU A 184 4.33 17.86 1.39
N VAL A 185 3.80 17.48 0.24
CA VAL A 185 2.41 17.01 0.06
C VAL A 185 2.41 15.58 -0.43
N ALA A 186 1.85 14.66 0.35
CA ALA A 186 1.72 13.26 -0.03
C ALA A 186 0.87 13.11 -1.32
N GLY A 187 1.33 12.26 -2.23
CA GLY A 187 0.74 12.04 -3.54
C GLY A 187 1.31 12.90 -4.66
N VAL A 188 2.26 13.78 -4.35
CA VAL A 188 3.10 14.42 -5.38
C VAL A 188 3.96 13.36 -6.05
N GLY A 189 4.11 13.46 -7.36
CA GLY A 189 4.93 12.54 -8.15
C GLY A 189 6.41 12.86 -8.05
N LEU A 190 7.24 11.83 -8.14
CA LEU A 190 8.68 11.92 -8.30
C LEU A 190 9.08 11.33 -9.64
N PHE A 191 10.11 11.90 -10.26
CA PHE A 191 10.59 11.45 -11.56
C PHE A 191 12.12 11.48 -11.60
N ASP A 192 12.74 10.48 -12.24
CA ASP A 192 14.20 10.40 -12.39
C ASP A 192 14.66 10.42 -13.86
N GLY A 193 13.76 10.77 -14.78
CA GLY A 193 14.00 10.74 -16.22
C GLY A 193 13.52 9.45 -16.90
N SER A 194 13.15 8.42 -16.14
CA SER A 194 12.71 7.13 -16.66
C SER A 194 11.56 6.50 -15.89
N LYS A 195 11.52 6.66 -14.58
CA LYS A 195 10.53 6.04 -13.70
C LYS A 195 9.85 7.06 -12.80
N HIS A 196 8.67 6.72 -12.35
CA HIS A 196 7.83 7.50 -11.47
C HIS A 196 7.80 6.91 -10.06
N GLY A 197 7.73 7.80 -9.07
CA GLY A 197 7.45 7.46 -7.69
C GLY A 197 6.33 8.33 -7.14
N ILE A 198 5.77 7.92 -6.02
CA ILE A 198 4.70 8.62 -5.32
C ILE A 198 5.24 9.00 -3.94
N TYR A 199 5.34 10.29 -3.68
CA TYR A 199 5.73 10.80 -2.36
C TYR A 199 4.64 10.49 -1.32
N ILE A 200 5.02 9.99 -0.16
CA ILE A 200 4.07 9.62 0.90
C ILE A 200 4.27 10.41 2.20
N GLY A 201 5.11 11.44 2.17
CA GLY A 201 5.46 12.23 3.34
C GLY A 201 6.76 11.78 4.02
N ASN A 202 7.27 12.59 4.94
CA ASN A 202 8.43 12.27 5.78
C ASN A 202 9.70 11.88 4.99
N ASN A 203 9.93 12.46 3.83
CA ASN A 203 11.03 12.09 2.94
C ASN A 203 10.98 10.63 2.44
N GLU A 204 9.81 10.02 2.45
CA GLU A 204 9.58 8.66 1.94
C GLU A 204 8.74 8.68 0.66
N MET A 205 8.99 7.71 -0.19
CA MET A 205 8.27 7.52 -1.43
C MET A 205 8.12 6.04 -1.78
N ILE A 206 7.15 5.73 -2.62
CA ILE A 206 6.84 4.37 -3.08
C ILE A 206 6.83 4.33 -4.60
N TYR A 207 7.40 3.28 -5.17
CA TYR A 207 7.34 3.01 -6.60
C TYR A 207 7.35 1.50 -6.89
N SER A 208 6.93 1.12 -8.07
CA SER A 208 7.07 -0.26 -8.53
C SER A 208 8.41 -0.43 -9.25
N SER A 209 9.26 -1.31 -8.70
CA SER A 209 10.64 -1.49 -9.12
C SER A 209 10.80 -2.74 -9.99
N GLU A 210 11.20 -2.54 -11.25
CA GLU A 210 11.55 -3.64 -12.15
C GLU A 210 12.74 -4.44 -11.63
N SER A 211 13.77 -3.75 -11.14
CA SER A 211 15.00 -4.40 -10.68
C SER A 211 14.82 -5.23 -9.41
N LEU A 212 13.89 -4.83 -8.53
CA LEU A 212 13.55 -5.57 -7.32
C LEU A 212 12.43 -6.60 -7.56
N GLY A 213 11.61 -6.40 -8.58
CA GLY A 213 10.48 -7.26 -8.90
C GLY A 213 9.21 -7.00 -8.09
N TYR A 214 9.14 -5.90 -7.33
CA TYR A 214 7.99 -5.57 -6.46
C TYR A 214 7.88 -4.07 -6.18
N VAL A 215 6.72 -3.69 -5.62
CA VAL A 215 6.49 -2.33 -5.10
C VAL A 215 7.29 -2.12 -3.83
N THR A 216 8.12 -1.10 -3.82
CA THR A 216 9.08 -0.82 -2.74
C THR A 216 8.94 0.60 -2.20
N LYS A 217 9.47 0.82 -1.01
CA LYS A 217 9.53 2.10 -0.33
C LYS A 217 11.00 2.49 -0.06
N GLU A 218 11.34 3.74 -0.31
CA GLU A 218 12.66 4.27 0.01
C GLU A 218 12.58 5.75 0.44
N ASN A 219 13.67 6.25 1.01
CA ASN A 219 13.80 7.69 1.22
C ASN A 219 14.11 8.39 -0.11
N VAL A 220 13.47 9.53 -0.36
CA VAL A 220 13.69 10.35 -1.56
C VAL A 220 15.17 10.69 -1.73
N SER A 221 15.84 11.03 -0.62
CA SER A 221 17.27 11.38 -0.62
C SER A 221 18.22 10.22 -0.94
N ASN A 222 17.77 8.98 -0.88
CA ASN A 222 18.59 7.80 -1.18
C ASN A 222 18.45 7.34 -2.63
N GLY A 223 17.42 7.81 -3.33
CA GLY A 223 17.14 7.46 -4.71
C GLY A 223 17.85 8.33 -5.73
N SER A 224 17.65 8.01 -7.00
CA SER A 224 18.14 8.78 -8.16
C SER A 224 17.14 9.84 -8.64
N TRP A 225 16.19 10.20 -7.82
CA TRP A 225 15.11 11.15 -8.15
C TRP A 225 15.68 12.53 -8.41
N THR A 226 15.21 13.18 -9.46
CA THR A 226 15.77 14.48 -9.92
C THR A 226 14.75 15.59 -9.92
N SER A 227 13.49 15.26 -10.09
CA SER A 227 12.40 16.22 -10.19
C SER A 227 11.12 15.71 -9.55
N TRP A 228 10.21 16.64 -9.33
CA TRP A 228 8.86 16.31 -8.93
C TRP A 228 7.87 16.62 -10.05
N CYS A 229 6.73 15.95 -10.03
CA CYS A 229 5.72 16.09 -11.07
C CYS A 229 4.31 15.99 -10.50
N THR A 230 3.34 16.40 -11.31
CA THR A 230 1.91 16.17 -11.09
C THR A 230 1.37 15.22 -12.16
N TYR A 231 0.42 14.38 -11.78
CA TYR A 231 -0.22 13.44 -12.68
C TYR A 231 -1.56 13.99 -13.16
N ASP A 232 -1.81 13.88 -14.45
CA ASP A 232 -3.10 14.27 -15.03
C ASP A 232 -4.23 13.39 -14.47
N GLY A 233 -5.38 14.01 -14.22
CA GLY A 233 -6.51 13.34 -13.58
C GLY A 233 -6.44 13.27 -12.04
N VAL A 234 -5.36 13.69 -11.41
CA VAL A 234 -5.22 13.80 -9.95
C VAL A 234 -5.44 15.25 -9.52
N THR A 235 -6.27 15.47 -8.53
CA THR A 235 -6.45 16.79 -7.91
C THR A 235 -5.46 17.02 -6.78
N TYR A 236 -4.92 18.21 -6.71
CA TYR A 236 -3.90 18.62 -5.74
C TYR A 236 -4.39 19.79 -4.89
N PRO A 237 -3.93 19.92 -3.64
CA PRO A 237 -4.26 21.06 -2.78
C PRO A 237 -3.56 22.36 -3.23
N GLN A 238 -3.98 23.48 -2.65
CA GLN A 238 -3.44 24.80 -2.98
C GLN A 238 -1.94 24.90 -2.81
N GLU A 239 -1.35 24.23 -1.83
CA GLU A 239 0.10 24.20 -1.57
C GLU A 239 0.90 23.73 -2.78
N VAL A 240 0.39 22.74 -3.53
CA VAL A 240 1.04 22.26 -4.76
C VAL A 240 0.90 23.30 -5.87
N THR A 241 -0.26 23.95 -5.99
CA THR A 241 -0.49 25.03 -6.96
C THR A 241 0.45 26.22 -6.71
N ASP A 242 0.62 26.58 -5.46
CA ASP A 242 1.50 27.68 -5.04
C ASP A 242 2.98 27.34 -5.35
N ALA A 243 3.40 26.10 -5.12
CA ALA A 243 4.74 25.63 -5.48
C ALA A 243 5.00 25.70 -6.99
N ILE A 244 4.01 25.29 -7.80
CA ILE A 244 4.08 25.39 -9.28
C ILE A 244 4.25 26.86 -9.72
N GLN A 245 3.50 27.78 -9.13
CA GLN A 245 3.58 29.20 -9.46
C GLN A 245 4.97 29.77 -9.12
N SER A 246 5.50 29.41 -7.94
CA SER A 246 6.83 29.87 -7.51
C SER A 246 7.93 29.43 -8.47
N VAL A 247 7.91 28.17 -8.93
CA VAL A 247 8.89 27.65 -9.91
C VAL A 247 8.81 28.41 -11.24
N ASN A 248 7.59 28.72 -11.69
CA ASN A 248 7.39 29.44 -12.95
C ASN A 248 7.85 30.90 -12.89
N GLU A 249 7.70 31.56 -11.74
CA GLU A 249 8.16 32.94 -11.52
C GLU A 249 9.69 33.00 -11.51
N ASP A 250 10.36 32.08 -10.84
CA ASP A 250 11.82 32.00 -10.79
C ASP A 250 12.42 31.78 -12.19
N SER A 251 11.83 30.87 -12.96
CA SER A 251 12.25 30.59 -14.35
C SER A 251 12.06 31.77 -15.28
N SER A 252 11.12 32.67 -15.00
CA SER A 252 10.85 33.86 -15.79
C SER A 252 11.76 35.04 -15.44
N SER A 253 12.38 35.03 -14.26
CA SER A 253 13.29 36.10 -13.78
C SER A 253 14.72 35.92 -14.22
N GLU A 254 15.12 34.75 -14.73
CA GLU A 254 16.46 34.45 -15.23
C GLU A 254 16.64 34.69 -16.75
N ASN A 255 15.60 35.13 -17.47
CA ASN A 255 15.64 35.52 -18.88
C ASN A 255 15.55 37.04 -19.04
#